data_99fdcfa7eed613d501f86f4645a07f46
#
_entry.id   99fdcfa7eed613d501f86f4645a07f46
#
_cell.length_a   1.000
_cell.length_b   1.000
_cell.length_c   1.000
_cell.angle_alpha   90.00
_cell.angle_beta   90.00
_cell.angle_gamma   90.00
#
_symmetry.space_group_name_H-M   'P 1'
#
loop_
_entity.id
_entity.type
_entity.pdbx_description
1 polymer ?
#
loop_
_entity_poly.entity_id
_entity_poly.type
_entity_poly.pdbx_seq_one_letter_code
_entity_poly.pdbx_strand_id
1 'polypeptide(L)'
;MDVSGSLHTLRKHWVLTSLLVLVTLVAAVGVWIEIPGPYSSESQVVFLSSRQGSTANGSNPYMSFTGTLSTAADLVRREAMDPRVVAQLASRGYTASYQVADDPAATGPILDVTATGSSKAIVEATQLAATREVQAVLLQMQQGIAPGAQITSLVVSSAPNASLLVSKKARPLVGVLVAGLL
;
A
#
# COMPACT_ATOMS: atom_id res chain seq x y z
N MET A 1 -20.81 40.20 -8.13
CA MET A 1 -21.76 39.07 -8.07
C MET A 1 -22.73 39.38 -6.95
N ASP A 2 -23.99 39.60 -7.30
CA ASP A 2 -25.01 40.02 -6.32
C ASP A 2 -25.53 38.82 -5.53
N VAL A 3 -24.97 38.61 -4.36
CA VAL A 3 -25.33 37.50 -3.44
C VAL A 3 -26.80 37.68 -2.94
N SER A 4 -27.27 38.92 -2.85
CA SER A 4 -28.63 39.25 -2.43
C SER A 4 -29.71 38.80 -3.43
N GLY A 5 -29.44 38.92 -4.73
CA GLY A 5 -30.33 38.45 -5.78
C GLY A 5 -30.47 36.94 -5.84
N SER A 6 -29.36 36.22 -5.62
CA SER A 6 -29.32 34.74 -5.59
C SER A 6 -30.12 34.18 -4.42
N LEU A 7 -30.02 34.77 -3.23
CA LEU A 7 -30.77 34.38 -2.03
C LEU A 7 -32.28 34.55 -2.19
N HIS A 8 -32.74 35.63 -2.86
CA HIS A 8 -34.17 35.87 -3.10
C HIS A 8 -34.74 34.83 -4.08
N THR A 9 -34.00 34.47 -5.12
CA THR A 9 -34.40 33.43 -6.10
C THR A 9 -34.45 32.04 -5.46
N LEU A 10 -33.48 31.69 -4.61
CA LEU A 10 -33.49 30.44 -3.84
C LEU A 10 -34.74 30.35 -2.93
N ARG A 11 -35.09 31.44 -2.26
CA ARG A 11 -36.24 31.48 -1.35
C ARG A 11 -37.57 31.38 -2.10
N LYS A 12 -37.65 31.93 -3.33
CA LYS A 12 -38.84 31.82 -4.19
C LYS A 12 -39.07 30.40 -4.71
N HIS A 13 -37.98 29.63 -4.96
CA HIS A 13 -38.03 28.26 -5.49
C HIS A 13 -37.51 27.22 -4.48
N TRP A 14 -37.74 27.46 -3.18
CA TRP A 14 -37.22 26.63 -2.10
C TRP A 14 -37.57 25.13 -2.25
N VAL A 15 -38.75 24.80 -2.80
CA VAL A 15 -39.19 23.43 -3.04
C VAL A 15 -38.29 22.76 -4.10
N LEU A 16 -37.98 23.49 -5.16
CA LEU A 16 -37.14 22.99 -6.26
C LEU A 16 -35.69 22.80 -5.81
N THR A 17 -35.18 23.74 -5.03
CA THR A 17 -33.86 23.68 -4.42
C THR A 17 -33.75 22.51 -3.43
N SER A 18 -34.78 22.35 -2.57
CA SER A 18 -34.81 21.22 -1.61
C SER A 18 -34.88 19.87 -2.32
N LEU A 19 -35.62 19.76 -3.41
CA LEU A 19 -35.68 18.54 -4.23
C LEU A 19 -34.33 18.23 -4.86
N LEU A 20 -33.65 19.25 -5.41
CA LEU A 20 -32.31 19.07 -6.01
C LEU A 20 -31.29 18.60 -4.97
N VAL A 21 -31.29 19.24 -3.79
CA VAL A 21 -30.42 18.84 -2.66
C VAL A 21 -30.70 17.39 -2.23
N LEU A 22 -31.99 17.03 -2.14
CA LEU A 22 -32.41 15.68 -1.78
C LEU A 22 -31.88 14.64 -2.82
N VAL A 23 -32.07 14.93 -4.11
CA VAL A 23 -31.59 14.07 -5.19
C VAL A 23 -30.05 13.93 -5.14
N THR A 24 -29.33 15.03 -4.92
CA THR A 24 -27.87 15.01 -4.78
C THR A 24 -27.42 14.18 -3.59
N LEU A 25 -28.10 14.28 -2.44
CA LEU A 25 -27.80 13.48 -1.26
C LEU A 25 -28.09 11.99 -1.50
N VAL A 26 -29.19 11.65 -2.13
CA VAL A 26 -29.53 10.26 -2.49
C VAL A 26 -28.50 9.71 -3.47
N ALA A 27 -28.09 10.47 -4.48
CA ALA A 27 -27.03 10.09 -5.40
C ALA A 27 -25.68 9.90 -4.69
N ALA A 28 -25.31 10.78 -3.77
CA ALA A 28 -24.09 10.67 -2.98
C ALA A 28 -24.08 9.42 -2.09
N VAL A 29 -25.21 9.10 -1.45
CA VAL A 29 -25.37 7.86 -0.67
C VAL A 29 -25.31 6.63 -1.57
N GLY A 30 -25.94 6.66 -2.75
CA GLY A 30 -25.87 5.59 -3.74
C GLY A 30 -24.41 5.31 -4.16
N VAL A 31 -23.66 6.34 -4.52
CA VAL A 31 -22.23 6.23 -4.86
C VAL A 31 -21.42 5.69 -3.70
N TRP A 32 -21.73 6.09 -2.47
CA TRP A 32 -21.02 5.59 -1.29
C TRP A 32 -21.21 4.08 -1.05
N ILE A 33 -22.41 3.59 -1.31
CA ILE A 33 -22.77 2.17 -1.12
C ILE A 33 -22.22 1.33 -2.27
N GLU A 34 -22.38 1.81 -3.51
CA GLU A 34 -22.04 1.07 -4.74
C GLU A 34 -20.54 0.94 -4.98
N ILE A 35 -19.73 1.93 -4.53
CA ILE A 35 -18.28 1.88 -4.71
C ILE A 35 -17.61 1.29 -3.47
N PRO A 36 -17.22 -0.01 -3.49
CA PRO A 36 -16.45 -0.58 -2.41
C PRO A 36 -15.09 0.11 -2.32
N GLY A 37 -14.73 0.60 -1.14
CA GLY A 37 -13.39 1.17 -0.91
C GLY A 37 -12.31 0.10 -1.11
N PRO A 38 -11.14 0.45 -1.66
CA PRO A 38 -10.03 -0.49 -1.77
C PRO A 38 -9.53 -0.87 -0.37
N TYR A 39 -9.22 -2.15 -0.22
CA TYR A 39 -8.49 -2.67 0.93
C TYR A 39 -6.98 -2.48 0.73
N SER A 40 -6.25 -2.29 1.82
CA SER A 40 -4.79 -2.27 1.85
C SER A 40 -4.28 -3.13 2.98
N SER A 41 -3.25 -3.91 2.70
CA SER A 41 -2.48 -4.67 3.67
C SER A 41 -1.00 -4.35 3.47
N GLU A 42 -0.26 -4.23 4.57
CA GLU A 42 1.14 -3.83 4.58
C GLU A 42 1.96 -4.74 5.48
N SER A 43 3.22 -4.96 5.12
CA SER A 43 4.22 -5.59 5.96
C SER A 43 5.58 -4.94 5.74
N GLN A 44 6.42 -4.99 6.77
CA GLN A 44 7.78 -4.47 6.75
C GLN A 44 8.79 -5.61 6.81
N VAL A 45 9.77 -5.56 5.92
CA VAL A 45 10.87 -6.52 5.84
C VAL A 45 12.18 -5.79 6.11
N VAL A 46 12.84 -6.15 7.20
CA VAL A 46 14.13 -5.59 7.60
C VAL A 46 15.24 -6.52 7.13
N PHE A 47 16.27 -5.96 6.52
CA PHE A 47 17.48 -6.69 6.14
C PHE A 47 18.50 -6.56 7.24
N LEU A 48 19.06 -7.71 7.65
CA LEU A 48 20.00 -7.81 8.75
C LEU A 48 21.36 -8.27 8.23
N SER A 49 22.42 -7.69 8.78
CA SER A 49 23.79 -8.08 8.46
C SER A 49 24.04 -9.56 8.77
N SER A 50 24.92 -10.17 8.00
CA SER A 50 25.38 -11.54 8.28
C SER A 50 26.09 -11.60 9.64
N ARG A 51 26.17 -12.81 10.21
CA ARG A 51 26.93 -13.03 11.45
C ARG A 51 28.41 -12.65 11.28
N GLN A 52 29.00 -12.96 10.16
CA GLN A 52 30.39 -12.61 9.87
C GLN A 52 30.57 -11.10 9.66
N GLY A 53 29.63 -10.44 8.99
CA GLY A 53 29.65 -8.99 8.78
C GLY A 53 29.40 -8.17 10.06
N SER A 54 28.82 -8.76 11.10
CA SER A 54 28.55 -8.11 12.38
C SER A 54 29.56 -8.41 13.50
N THR A 55 30.66 -9.11 13.20
CA THR A 55 31.66 -9.50 14.20
C THR A 55 32.27 -8.31 14.95
N ALA A 56 32.50 -7.18 14.26
CA ALA A 56 33.01 -5.95 14.85
C ALA A 56 32.07 -5.36 15.92
N ASN A 57 30.77 -5.69 15.89
CA ASN A 57 29.72 -5.25 16.80
C ASN A 57 29.22 -6.40 17.69
N GLY A 58 30.10 -7.30 18.09
CA GLY A 58 29.74 -8.45 18.95
C GLY A 58 28.79 -9.44 18.28
N SER A 59 28.81 -9.54 16.95
CA SER A 59 27.92 -10.38 16.14
C SER A 59 26.43 -10.00 16.26
N ASN A 60 26.13 -8.75 16.68
CA ASN A 60 24.77 -8.24 16.72
C ASN A 60 24.39 -7.64 15.34
N PRO A 61 23.51 -8.30 14.55
CA PRO A 61 23.15 -7.84 13.22
C PRO A 61 22.38 -6.51 13.22
N TYR A 62 21.70 -6.17 14.33
CA TYR A 62 20.95 -4.91 14.46
C TYR A 62 21.83 -3.68 14.68
N MET A 63 23.10 -3.87 15.04
CA MET A 63 24.06 -2.78 15.22
C MET A 63 24.94 -2.56 13.98
N SER A 64 24.71 -3.29 12.90
CA SER A 64 25.55 -3.30 11.72
C SER A 64 24.79 -2.90 10.46
N PHE A 65 23.93 -1.87 10.57
CA PHE A 65 23.26 -1.30 9.41
C PHE A 65 24.26 -0.47 8.61
N THR A 66 24.59 -0.94 7.42
CA THR A 66 25.54 -0.31 6.50
C THR A 66 24.86 0.04 5.19
N GLY A 67 25.43 1.00 4.44
CA GLY A 67 24.92 1.35 3.11
C GLY A 67 24.88 0.17 2.13
N THR A 68 25.71 -0.84 2.32
CA THR A 68 25.69 -2.09 1.52
C THR A 68 24.42 -2.90 1.72
N LEU A 69 23.83 -2.89 2.94
CA LEU A 69 22.53 -3.54 3.19
C LEU A 69 21.39 -2.81 2.49
N SER A 70 21.42 -1.47 2.46
CA SER A 70 20.43 -0.68 1.72
C SER A 70 20.54 -0.94 0.21
N THR A 71 21.77 -1.07 -0.31
CA THR A 71 21.97 -1.47 -1.72
C THR A 71 21.42 -2.88 -2.00
N ALA A 72 21.61 -3.83 -1.10
CA ALA A 72 21.06 -5.17 -1.24
C ALA A 72 19.51 -5.14 -1.20
N ALA A 73 18.94 -4.35 -0.31
CA ALA A 73 17.49 -4.15 -0.24
C ALA A 73 16.93 -3.54 -1.55
N ASP A 74 17.60 -2.52 -2.13
CA ASP A 74 17.18 -1.92 -3.41
C ASP A 74 17.25 -2.93 -4.56
N LEU A 75 18.28 -3.78 -4.62
CA LEU A 75 18.37 -4.84 -5.63
C LEU A 75 17.24 -5.86 -5.49
N VAL A 76 16.95 -6.32 -4.27
CA VAL A 76 15.84 -7.23 -3.98
C VAL A 76 14.50 -6.58 -4.35
N ARG A 77 14.31 -5.31 -4.01
CA ARG A 77 13.11 -4.55 -4.37
C ARG A 77 12.89 -4.52 -5.88
N ARG A 78 13.93 -4.23 -6.66
CA ARG A 78 13.87 -4.18 -8.13
C ARG A 78 13.50 -5.53 -8.72
N GLU A 79 14.11 -6.61 -8.23
CA GLU A 79 13.82 -7.96 -8.71
C GLU A 79 12.41 -8.42 -8.30
N ALA A 80 11.99 -8.16 -7.06
CA ALA A 80 10.63 -8.48 -6.61
C ALA A 80 9.54 -7.71 -7.36
N MET A 81 9.87 -6.55 -7.94
CA MET A 81 8.98 -5.75 -8.79
C MET A 81 9.18 -5.98 -10.29
N ASP A 82 10.02 -6.95 -10.69
CA ASP A 82 10.15 -7.30 -12.10
C ASP A 82 8.80 -7.75 -12.67
N PRO A 83 8.41 -7.28 -13.87
CA PRO A 83 7.14 -7.65 -14.47
C PRO A 83 6.91 -9.15 -14.60
N ARG A 84 7.98 -9.96 -14.75
CA ARG A 84 7.90 -11.43 -14.80
C ARG A 84 7.48 -12.00 -13.46
N VAL A 85 8.04 -11.49 -12.35
CA VAL A 85 7.68 -11.90 -10.98
C VAL A 85 6.25 -11.51 -10.67
N VAL A 86 5.85 -10.29 -11.02
CA VAL A 86 4.47 -9.81 -10.86
C VAL A 86 3.49 -10.70 -11.64
N ALA A 87 3.79 -11.02 -12.90
CA ALA A 87 2.95 -11.90 -13.73
C ALA A 87 2.90 -13.34 -13.18
N GLN A 88 4.00 -13.84 -12.64
CA GLN A 88 4.06 -15.15 -12.02
C GLN A 88 3.20 -15.23 -10.74
N LEU A 89 3.23 -14.22 -9.89
CA LEU A 89 2.35 -14.15 -8.73
C LEU A 89 0.88 -14.06 -9.15
N ALA A 90 0.55 -13.23 -10.14
CA ALA A 90 -0.80 -13.11 -10.68
C ALA A 90 -1.33 -14.44 -11.24
N SER A 91 -0.50 -15.22 -11.96
CA SER A 91 -0.87 -16.54 -12.49
C SER A 91 -1.16 -17.59 -11.40
N ARG A 92 -0.63 -17.38 -10.19
CA ARG A 92 -0.91 -18.21 -9.01
C ARG A 92 -2.16 -17.77 -8.23
N GLY A 93 -2.89 -16.76 -8.72
CA GLY A 93 -4.10 -16.23 -8.08
C GLY A 93 -3.90 -15.02 -7.15
N TYR A 94 -2.67 -14.51 -7.02
CA TYR A 94 -2.36 -13.31 -6.25
C TYR A 94 -2.53 -12.06 -7.12
N THR A 95 -3.79 -11.69 -7.36
CA THR A 95 -4.17 -10.70 -8.39
C THR A 95 -4.34 -9.27 -7.87
N ALA A 96 -4.18 -9.03 -6.55
CA ALA A 96 -4.16 -7.67 -6.04
C ALA A 96 -2.90 -6.92 -6.53
N SER A 97 -3.01 -5.62 -6.72
CA SER A 97 -1.85 -4.81 -7.01
C SER A 97 -0.94 -4.75 -5.78
N TYR A 98 0.35 -5.03 -5.93
CA TYR A 98 1.30 -4.87 -4.84
C TYR A 98 2.46 -3.95 -5.23
N GLN A 99 3.09 -3.39 -4.24
CA GLN A 99 4.26 -2.53 -4.37
C GLN A 99 5.27 -2.87 -3.26
N VAL A 100 6.53 -2.91 -3.62
CA VAL A 100 7.65 -2.98 -2.69
C VAL A 100 8.40 -1.65 -2.78
N ALA A 101 8.53 -0.95 -1.67
CA ALA A 101 9.18 0.36 -1.59
C ALA A 101 10.10 0.43 -0.37
N ASP A 102 11.06 1.35 -0.40
CA ASP A 102 11.82 1.67 0.81
C ASP A 102 10.91 2.39 1.81
N ASP A 103 11.01 2.06 3.10
CA ASP A 103 10.28 2.77 4.16
C ASP A 103 10.86 4.20 4.30
N PRO A 104 10.09 5.25 3.95
CA PRO A 104 10.57 6.63 4.01
C PRO A 104 10.78 7.15 5.44
N ALA A 105 10.20 6.48 6.44
CA ALA A 105 10.34 6.84 7.84
C ALA A 105 11.55 6.15 8.51
N ALA A 106 12.12 5.15 7.86
CA ALA A 106 13.24 4.39 8.39
C ALA A 106 14.58 4.90 7.86
N THR A 107 15.60 4.86 8.71
CA THR A 107 16.99 5.15 8.32
C THR A 107 17.77 3.88 7.99
N GLY A 108 17.13 2.70 7.97
CA GLY A 108 17.73 1.39 7.75
C GLY A 108 17.24 0.71 6.47
N PRO A 109 17.77 -0.48 6.17
CA PRO A 109 17.39 -1.29 5.01
C PRO A 109 16.04 -1.98 5.27
N ILE A 110 14.97 -1.21 5.27
CA ILE A 110 13.60 -1.66 5.52
C ILE A 110 12.78 -1.47 4.25
N LEU A 111 12.14 -2.55 3.81
CA LEU A 111 11.21 -2.52 2.69
C LEU A 111 9.77 -2.65 3.18
N ASP A 112 8.90 -1.75 2.71
CA ASP A 112 7.47 -1.84 2.85
C ASP A 112 6.89 -2.63 1.68
N VAL A 113 6.14 -3.69 1.99
CA VAL A 113 5.39 -4.48 1.03
C VAL A 113 3.91 -4.20 1.21
N THR A 114 3.34 -3.42 0.31
CA THR A 114 1.93 -2.99 0.37
C THR A 114 1.15 -3.65 -0.76
N ALA A 115 0.02 -4.28 -0.44
CA ALA A 115 -0.94 -4.78 -1.43
C ALA A 115 -2.26 -4.02 -1.33
N THR A 116 -2.87 -3.73 -2.48
CA THR A 116 -4.15 -3.02 -2.58
C THR A 116 -5.08 -3.67 -3.60
N GLY A 117 -6.38 -3.68 -3.29
CA GLY A 117 -7.39 -4.27 -4.17
C GLY A 117 -8.80 -4.18 -3.62
N SER A 118 -9.77 -4.69 -4.35
CA SER A 118 -11.19 -4.65 -3.99
C SER A 118 -11.62 -5.78 -3.04
N SER A 119 -10.87 -6.88 -2.97
CA SER A 119 -11.18 -8.03 -2.12
C SER A 119 -10.18 -8.13 -0.97
N LYS A 120 -10.69 -8.12 0.26
CA LYS A 120 -9.88 -8.25 1.49
C LYS A 120 -9.01 -9.51 1.43
N ALA A 121 -9.61 -10.67 1.15
CA ALA A 121 -8.90 -11.95 1.14
C ALA A 121 -7.79 -12.01 0.07
N ILE A 122 -8.04 -11.46 -1.13
CA ILE A 122 -7.04 -11.44 -2.20
C ILE A 122 -5.89 -10.49 -1.84
N VAL A 123 -6.19 -9.34 -1.22
CA VAL A 123 -5.17 -8.37 -0.78
C VAL A 123 -4.26 -9.00 0.28
N GLU A 124 -4.81 -9.65 1.29
CA GLU A 124 -4.05 -10.32 2.34
C GLU A 124 -3.19 -11.46 1.78
N ALA A 125 -3.76 -12.28 0.90
CA ALA A 125 -3.03 -13.37 0.25
C ALA A 125 -1.90 -12.84 -0.66
N THR A 126 -2.16 -11.78 -1.44
CA THR A 126 -1.15 -11.17 -2.32
C THR A 126 -0.04 -10.52 -1.51
N GLN A 127 -0.36 -9.80 -0.44
CA GLN A 127 0.64 -9.18 0.43
C GLN A 127 1.56 -10.24 1.05
N LEU A 128 1.00 -11.33 1.57
CA LEU A 128 1.79 -12.42 2.14
C LEU A 128 2.67 -13.11 1.09
N ALA A 129 2.13 -13.32 -0.13
CA ALA A 129 2.89 -13.91 -1.23
C ALA A 129 4.04 -13.00 -1.68
N ALA A 130 3.79 -11.68 -1.83
CA ALA A 130 4.80 -10.70 -2.19
C ALA A 130 5.91 -10.60 -1.13
N THR A 131 5.55 -10.65 0.17
CA THR A 131 6.54 -10.66 1.27
C THR A 131 7.43 -11.89 1.20
N ARG A 132 6.85 -13.07 0.94
CA ARG A 132 7.63 -14.31 0.74
C ARG A 132 8.51 -14.24 -0.50
N GLU A 133 8.04 -13.59 -1.55
CA GLU A 133 8.83 -13.40 -2.78
C GLU A 133 10.05 -12.52 -2.52
N VAL A 134 9.93 -11.42 -1.78
CA VAL A 134 11.07 -10.59 -1.33
C VAL A 134 12.10 -11.44 -0.60
N GLN A 135 11.68 -12.32 0.30
CA GLN A 135 12.59 -13.22 1.01
C GLN A 135 13.22 -14.27 0.09
N ALA A 136 12.43 -14.81 -0.85
CA ALA A 136 12.92 -15.79 -1.81
C ALA A 136 13.96 -15.21 -2.78
N VAL A 137 13.72 -13.99 -3.27
CA VAL A 137 14.67 -13.25 -4.11
C VAL A 137 15.97 -13.02 -3.36
N LEU A 138 15.93 -12.59 -2.09
CA LEU A 138 17.14 -12.42 -1.28
C LEU A 138 17.94 -13.73 -1.18
N LEU A 139 17.27 -14.85 -0.92
CA LEU A 139 17.92 -16.16 -0.83
C LEU A 139 18.49 -16.59 -2.18
N GLN A 140 17.78 -16.36 -3.27
CA GLN A 140 18.23 -16.68 -4.62
C GLN A 140 19.50 -15.90 -4.99
N MET A 141 19.55 -14.60 -4.69
CA MET A 141 20.70 -13.74 -4.95
C MET A 141 21.95 -14.16 -4.16
N GLN A 142 21.76 -14.87 -3.06
CA GLN A 142 22.83 -15.35 -2.18
C GLN A 142 23.20 -16.82 -2.39
N GLN A 143 22.74 -17.44 -3.49
CA GLN A 143 23.11 -18.82 -3.82
C GLN A 143 24.64 -18.94 -3.95
N GLY A 144 25.22 -19.96 -3.28
CA GLY A 144 26.65 -20.19 -3.24
C GLY A 144 27.42 -19.42 -2.15
N ILE A 145 26.78 -18.51 -1.44
CA ILE A 145 27.38 -17.82 -0.28
C ILE A 145 27.22 -18.69 0.97
N ALA A 146 28.31 -18.81 1.76
CA ALA A 146 28.28 -19.58 3.01
C ALA A 146 27.23 -19.03 3.98
N PRO A 147 26.46 -19.88 4.71
CA PRO A 147 25.33 -19.44 5.55
C PRO A 147 25.68 -18.37 6.59
N GLY A 148 26.92 -18.41 7.14
CA GLY A 148 27.38 -17.40 8.10
C GLY A 148 27.65 -16.02 7.49
N ALA A 149 27.81 -15.94 6.17
CA ALA A 149 28.06 -14.70 5.42
C ALA A 149 26.80 -14.16 4.73
N GLN A 150 25.68 -14.89 4.76
CA GLN A 150 24.43 -14.47 4.15
C GLN A 150 23.74 -13.37 4.94
N ILE A 151 23.22 -12.37 4.23
CA ILE A 151 22.26 -11.38 4.74
C ILE A 151 20.97 -12.13 5.08
N THR A 152 20.35 -11.78 6.18
CA THR A 152 19.06 -12.34 6.59
C THR A 152 17.98 -11.30 6.50
N SER A 153 16.73 -11.72 6.38
CA SER A 153 15.57 -10.82 6.42
C SER A 153 14.61 -11.25 7.51
N LEU A 154 14.01 -10.25 8.17
CA LEU A 154 13.01 -10.44 9.22
C LEU A 154 11.76 -9.63 8.86
N VAL A 155 10.60 -10.27 8.90
CA VAL A 155 9.31 -9.56 8.83
C VAL A 155 9.01 -9.00 10.22
N VAL A 156 9.04 -7.67 10.36
CA VAL A 156 8.87 -6.98 11.64
C VAL A 156 7.42 -6.63 11.91
N SER A 157 6.73 -6.17 10.87
CA SER A 157 5.31 -5.84 10.95
C SER A 157 4.59 -6.55 9.81
N SER A 158 3.58 -7.30 10.17
CA SER A 158 2.64 -7.84 9.20
C SER A 158 1.26 -7.52 9.75
N ALA A 159 0.54 -6.63 9.10
CA ALA A 159 -0.86 -6.41 9.37
C ALA A 159 -1.67 -7.47 8.59
N PRO A 160 -1.97 -8.64 9.18
CA PRO A 160 -2.65 -9.72 8.48
C PRO A 160 -4.08 -9.35 8.10
N ASN A 161 -4.60 -8.24 8.63
CA ASN A 161 -5.93 -7.73 8.37
C ASN A 161 -5.85 -6.51 7.45
N ALA A 162 -6.23 -6.70 6.19
CA ALA A 162 -6.37 -5.60 5.27
C ALA A 162 -7.41 -4.59 5.78
N SER A 163 -7.02 -3.33 5.83
CA SER A 163 -7.86 -2.19 6.22
C SER A 163 -8.46 -1.51 5.02
N LEU A 164 -9.66 -0.94 5.19
CA LEU A 164 -10.30 -0.12 4.17
C LEU A 164 -9.58 1.23 4.04
N LEU A 165 -9.16 1.59 2.83
CA LEU A 165 -8.64 2.92 2.52
C LEU A 165 -9.78 3.92 2.33
N VAL A 166 -10.34 4.41 3.44
CA VAL A 166 -11.48 5.34 3.45
C VAL A 166 -11.18 6.63 2.68
N SER A 167 -9.94 7.12 2.72
CA SER A 167 -9.50 8.33 2.02
C SER A 167 -9.66 8.26 0.49
N LYS A 168 -9.46 7.08 -0.10
CA LYS A 168 -9.66 6.88 -1.54
C LYS A 168 -11.14 6.77 -1.92
N LYS A 169 -12.00 6.38 -0.98
CA LYS A 169 -13.45 6.31 -1.15
C LYS A 169 -14.11 7.70 -1.16
N ALA A 170 -13.51 8.69 -0.50
CA ALA A 170 -14.05 10.04 -0.41
C ALA A 170 -13.93 10.86 -1.71
N ARG A 171 -12.99 10.55 -2.59
CA ARG A 171 -12.76 11.32 -3.83
C ARG A 171 -13.98 11.40 -4.76
N PRO A 172 -14.67 10.29 -5.12
CA PRO A 172 -15.84 10.36 -5.99
C PRO A 172 -17.02 11.11 -5.33
N LEU A 173 -17.14 11.09 -4.00
CA LEU A 173 -18.17 11.87 -3.28
C LEU A 173 -18.01 13.37 -3.46
N VAL A 174 -16.78 13.87 -3.39
CA VAL A 174 -16.50 15.29 -3.61
C VAL A 174 -16.94 15.69 -5.03
N GLY A 175 -16.70 14.85 -6.03
CA GLY A 175 -17.15 15.09 -7.41
C GLY A 175 -18.69 15.21 -7.52
N VAL A 176 -19.44 14.31 -6.89
CA VAL A 176 -20.92 14.34 -6.89
C VAL A 176 -21.47 15.58 -6.18
N LEU A 177 -20.88 15.94 -5.02
CA LEU A 177 -21.29 17.12 -4.27
C LEU A 177 -21.01 18.42 -5.04
N VAL A 178 -19.86 18.54 -5.69
CA VAL A 178 -19.52 19.71 -6.51
C VAL A 178 -20.45 19.82 -7.73
N ALA A 179 -20.74 18.72 -8.42
CA ALA A 179 -21.63 18.70 -9.58
C ALA A 179 -23.10 19.02 -9.19
N GLY A 180 -23.51 18.68 -7.96
CA GLY A 180 -24.85 18.97 -7.47
C GLY A 180 -25.04 20.40 -6.90
N LEU A 181 -23.91 21.14 -6.70
CA LEU A 181 -23.92 22.53 -6.21
C LEU A 181 -23.77 23.56 -7.34
N LEU A 182 -23.44 23.14 -8.57
CA LEU A 182 -23.36 23.98 -9.78
C LEU A 182 -24.70 24.01 -10.53
#